data_acaac775591254307426a57e05f660b1
#
_entry.id   acaac775591254307426a57e05f660b1
#
_cell.length_a   1.000
_cell.length_b   1.000
_cell.length_c   1.000
_cell.angle_alpha   90.00
_cell.angle_beta   90.00
_cell.angle_gamma   90.00
#
_symmetry.space_group_name_H-M   'P 1'
#
loop_
_entity.id
_entity.type
_entity.pdbx_description
1 polymer ?
#
loop_
_entity_poly.entity_id
_entity_poly.type
_entity_poly.pdbx_seq_one_letter_code
_entity_poly.pdbx_strand_id
1 'polypeptide(L)'
;SDVYKRQDWYPDRYDPNIGVTVRQHMEMIYDICADFAHQFGKRPANLLLFGAPGLGKTHLSAAIAREVSEKGHSVVYDTAGHIFAQFEQQKFTREEEADDHVERVLNCDLLILDDLGSEMTTSFVQSALYQIVNTRQMERRSTIISTNLTPGELARRYTPQIASRIEGEYTLLPFAGEDIRKLKKERARGN
;
A
#
# COMPACT_ATOMS: atom_id res chain seq x y z
N SER A 1 5.17 -17.90 8.30
CA SER A 1 4.21 -18.38 9.03
C SER A 1 2.74 -18.05 8.80
N ASP A 2 1.93 -17.72 9.79
CA ASP A 2 0.46 -17.68 9.67
C ASP A 2 -0.14 -16.62 8.74
N VAL A 3 0.63 -15.63 8.31
CA VAL A 3 0.18 -14.59 7.37
C VAL A 3 -0.19 -15.21 6.01
N TYR A 4 0.53 -16.23 5.60
CA TYR A 4 0.36 -16.88 4.30
C TYR A 4 -0.71 -17.98 4.29
N LYS A 5 -1.24 -18.38 5.46
CA LYS A 5 -2.30 -19.41 5.58
C LYS A 5 -3.71 -18.92 5.26
N ARG A 6 -3.89 -17.64 4.84
CA ARG A 6 -5.20 -17.09 4.48
C ARG A 6 -5.62 -17.37 3.03
N GLN A 7 -4.84 -18.11 2.28
CA GLN A 7 -5.15 -18.53 0.91
C GLN A 7 -6.50 -19.25 0.79
N ASP A 8 -6.91 -19.98 1.84
CA ASP A 8 -8.19 -20.72 1.88
C ASP A 8 -9.45 -19.83 1.91
N TRP A 9 -9.30 -18.50 2.10
CA TRP A 9 -10.41 -17.57 2.07
C TRP A 9 -10.80 -17.14 0.66
N TYR A 10 -9.90 -17.27 -0.31
CA TYR A 10 -10.20 -16.94 -1.69
C TYR A 10 -10.85 -18.09 -2.41
N PRO A 11 -11.95 -17.85 -3.15
CA PRO A 11 -12.62 -18.91 -3.89
C PRO A 11 -11.73 -19.43 -5.01
N ASP A 12 -11.70 -20.75 -5.17
CA ASP A 12 -11.03 -21.41 -6.30
C ASP A 12 -11.94 -21.39 -7.53
N ARG A 13 -12.32 -20.19 -7.93
CA ARG A 13 -13.20 -19.92 -9.06
C ARG A 13 -12.45 -19.17 -10.12
N TYR A 14 -12.53 -19.67 -11.36
CA TYR A 14 -11.95 -19.00 -12.52
C TYR A 14 -12.58 -17.64 -12.76
N ASP A 15 -11.76 -16.62 -12.95
CA ASP A 15 -12.18 -15.26 -13.32
C ASP A 15 -11.62 -14.93 -14.71
N PRO A 16 -12.49 -14.72 -15.71
CA PRO A 16 -12.07 -14.44 -17.10
C PRO A 16 -11.31 -13.12 -17.22
N ASN A 17 -11.48 -12.18 -16.30
CA ASN A 17 -10.78 -10.89 -16.32
C ASN A 17 -9.28 -11.04 -15.97
N ILE A 18 -8.93 -12.04 -15.19
CA ILE A 18 -7.54 -12.30 -14.77
C ILE A 18 -6.95 -13.57 -15.38
N GLY A 19 -7.76 -14.39 -16.04
CA GLY A 19 -7.33 -15.59 -16.77
C GLY A 19 -6.93 -16.80 -15.91
N VAL A 20 -7.11 -16.71 -14.61
CA VAL A 20 -6.81 -17.77 -13.61
C VAL A 20 -7.89 -17.77 -12.53
N THR A 21 -7.81 -18.68 -11.56
CA THR A 21 -8.72 -18.61 -10.41
C THR A 21 -8.31 -17.44 -9.48
N VAL A 22 -9.28 -16.90 -8.76
CA VAL A 22 -9.02 -15.84 -7.77
C VAL A 22 -7.97 -16.29 -6.75
N ARG A 23 -8.03 -17.55 -6.31
CA ARG A 23 -7.05 -18.13 -5.38
C ARG A 23 -5.64 -18.12 -5.99
N GLN A 24 -5.46 -18.63 -7.20
CA GLN A 24 -4.17 -18.66 -7.89
C GLN A 24 -3.60 -17.24 -8.10
N HIS A 25 -4.45 -16.29 -8.47
CA HIS A 25 -4.05 -14.90 -8.62
C HIS A 25 -3.56 -14.30 -7.30
N MET A 26 -4.30 -14.53 -6.22
CA MET A 26 -3.92 -14.01 -4.90
C MET A 26 -2.70 -14.71 -4.33
N GLU A 27 -2.50 -16.00 -4.58
CA GLU A 27 -1.26 -16.72 -4.24
C GLU A 27 -0.04 -16.07 -4.88
N MET A 28 -0.13 -15.72 -6.16
CA MET A 28 0.93 -15.01 -6.86
C MET A 28 1.22 -13.62 -6.24
N ILE A 29 0.19 -12.87 -5.85
CA ILE A 29 0.35 -11.58 -5.16
C ILE A 29 1.04 -11.78 -3.80
N TYR A 30 0.64 -12.79 -3.03
CA TYR A 30 1.29 -13.13 -1.76
C TYR A 30 2.77 -13.47 -1.94
N ASP A 31 3.10 -14.26 -2.95
CA ASP A 31 4.49 -14.64 -3.26
C ASP A 31 5.34 -13.42 -3.60
N ILE A 32 4.82 -12.48 -4.39
CA ILE A 32 5.51 -11.23 -4.71
C ILE A 32 5.74 -10.40 -3.44
N CYS A 33 4.75 -10.28 -2.58
CA CYS A 33 4.86 -9.53 -1.33
C CYS A 33 5.83 -10.19 -0.35
N ALA A 34 5.81 -11.51 -0.25
CA ALA A 34 6.75 -12.28 0.57
C ALA A 34 8.19 -12.12 0.06
N ASP A 35 8.40 -12.21 -1.24
CA ASP A 35 9.72 -12.00 -1.85
C ASP A 35 10.20 -10.57 -1.62
N PHE A 36 9.33 -9.56 -1.77
CA PHE A 36 9.65 -8.18 -1.45
C PHE A 36 10.18 -8.03 -0.01
N ALA A 37 9.47 -8.59 0.98
CA ALA A 37 9.89 -8.53 2.38
C ALA A 37 11.17 -9.32 2.64
N HIS A 38 11.31 -10.49 2.03
CA HIS A 38 12.50 -11.35 2.17
C HIS A 38 13.74 -10.75 1.56
N GLN A 39 13.62 -10.10 0.40
CA GLN A 39 14.73 -9.49 -0.33
C GLN A 39 14.96 -8.03 0.05
N PHE A 40 14.18 -7.49 1.01
CA PHE A 40 14.27 -6.09 1.40
C PHE A 40 15.72 -5.68 1.76
N GLY A 41 16.13 -4.52 1.29
CA GLY A 41 17.48 -3.98 1.47
C GLY A 41 18.50 -4.38 0.40
N LYS A 42 18.24 -5.40 -0.44
CA LYS A 42 19.14 -5.78 -1.54
C LYS A 42 19.04 -4.84 -2.74
N ARG A 43 17.83 -4.39 -3.04
CA ARG A 43 17.54 -3.41 -4.09
C ARG A 43 16.26 -2.65 -3.76
N PRO A 44 16.16 -1.37 -4.12
CA PRO A 44 14.93 -0.62 -3.96
C PRO A 44 13.82 -1.23 -4.83
N ALA A 45 12.63 -1.29 -4.27
CA ALA A 45 11.43 -1.70 -4.99
C ALA A 45 10.20 -1.02 -4.36
N ASN A 46 9.18 -0.77 -5.18
CA ASN A 46 7.94 -0.13 -4.76
C ASN A 46 6.75 -0.99 -5.17
N LEU A 47 5.71 -1.03 -4.34
CA LEU A 47 4.48 -1.78 -4.61
C LEU A 47 3.25 -0.86 -4.57
N LEU A 48 2.34 -1.04 -5.51
CA LEU A 48 0.99 -0.50 -5.45
C LEU A 48 -0.01 -1.64 -5.27
N LEU A 49 -0.60 -1.74 -4.08
CA LEU A 49 -1.65 -2.71 -3.76
C LEU A 49 -3.00 -2.04 -4.01
N PHE A 50 -3.76 -2.48 -5.00
CA PHE A 50 -5.03 -1.84 -5.33
C PHE A 50 -6.16 -2.86 -5.55
N GLY A 51 -7.39 -2.43 -5.38
CA GLY A 51 -8.58 -3.26 -5.53
C GLY A 51 -9.62 -2.94 -4.47
N ALA A 52 -10.79 -3.57 -4.57
CA ALA A 52 -11.92 -3.34 -3.68
C ALA A 52 -11.54 -3.49 -2.19
N PRO A 53 -12.29 -2.84 -1.28
CA PRO A 53 -12.06 -2.98 0.15
C PRO A 53 -12.27 -4.43 0.62
N GLY A 54 -11.59 -4.81 1.71
CA GLY A 54 -11.76 -6.13 2.35
C GLY A 54 -11.01 -7.29 1.71
N LEU A 55 -10.15 -7.02 0.73
CA LEU A 55 -9.38 -8.05 0.02
C LEU A 55 -8.03 -8.40 0.68
N GLY A 56 -7.68 -7.76 1.80
CA GLY A 56 -6.48 -8.08 2.56
C GLY A 56 -5.27 -7.17 2.31
N LYS A 57 -5.42 -6.06 1.59
CA LYS A 57 -4.31 -5.11 1.31
C LYS A 57 -3.62 -4.64 2.59
N THR A 58 -4.37 -4.08 3.54
CA THR A 58 -3.87 -3.61 4.84
C THR A 58 -3.21 -4.73 5.65
N HIS A 59 -3.80 -5.94 5.63
CA HIS A 59 -3.24 -7.09 6.32
C HIS A 59 -1.86 -7.48 5.76
N LEU A 60 -1.75 -7.52 4.44
CA LEU A 60 -0.50 -7.89 3.77
C LEU A 60 0.58 -6.81 3.95
N SER A 61 0.18 -5.54 3.88
CA SER A 61 1.07 -4.40 4.19
C SER A 61 1.61 -4.47 5.61
N ALA A 62 0.77 -4.79 6.60
CA ALA A 62 1.20 -4.94 8.00
C ALA A 62 2.18 -6.12 8.19
N ALA A 63 1.97 -7.22 7.48
CA ALA A 63 2.87 -8.35 7.51
C ALA A 63 4.26 -8.02 6.95
N ILE A 64 4.30 -7.31 5.83
CA ILE A 64 5.55 -6.82 5.24
C ILE A 64 6.26 -5.86 6.21
N ALA A 65 5.53 -4.89 6.78
CA ALA A 65 6.07 -3.93 7.74
C ALA A 65 6.75 -4.65 8.92
N ARG A 66 6.08 -5.65 9.47
CA ARG A 66 6.61 -6.46 10.58
C ARG A 66 7.91 -7.16 10.19
N GLU A 67 7.93 -7.89 9.08
CA GLU A 67 9.12 -8.63 8.65
C GLU A 67 10.31 -7.70 8.37
N VAL A 68 10.06 -6.58 7.70
CA VAL A 68 11.10 -5.59 7.39
C VAL A 68 11.64 -4.93 8.65
N SER A 69 10.77 -4.60 9.60
CA SER A 69 11.17 -4.04 10.91
C SER A 69 11.95 -5.04 11.75
N GLU A 70 11.58 -6.33 11.76
CA GLU A 70 12.30 -7.39 12.46
C GLU A 70 13.73 -7.61 11.90
N LYS A 71 13.96 -7.21 10.65
CA LYS A 71 15.31 -7.18 10.03
C LYS A 71 16.14 -5.95 10.38
N GLY A 72 15.61 -5.04 11.20
CA GLY A 72 16.31 -3.84 11.68
C GLY A 72 16.20 -2.62 10.76
N HIS A 73 15.33 -2.64 9.75
CA HIS A 73 15.06 -1.48 8.91
C HIS A 73 14.05 -0.53 9.55
N SER A 74 14.19 0.77 9.29
CA SER A 74 13.22 1.77 9.70
C SER A 74 11.96 1.70 8.85
N VAL A 75 10.80 1.61 9.50
CA VAL A 75 9.49 1.48 8.84
C VAL A 75 8.54 2.54 9.38
N VAL A 76 7.90 3.27 8.48
CA VAL A 76 6.72 4.09 8.79
C VAL A 76 5.51 3.46 8.13
N TYR A 77 4.52 3.11 8.93
CA TYR A 77 3.23 2.57 8.47
C TYR A 77 2.13 3.47 9.02
N ASP A 78 1.43 4.16 8.12
CA ASP A 78 0.34 5.06 8.50
C ASP A 78 -0.66 5.23 7.36
N THR A 79 -1.85 5.73 7.68
CA THR A 79 -2.84 6.08 6.67
C THR A 79 -2.43 7.33 5.90
N ALA A 80 -2.80 7.38 4.63
CA ALA A 80 -2.54 8.55 3.79
C ALA A 80 -3.12 9.83 4.40
N GLY A 81 -4.36 9.77 4.91
CA GLY A 81 -5.00 10.90 5.55
C GLY A 81 -4.23 11.44 6.75
N HIS A 82 -3.71 10.56 7.61
CA HIS A 82 -2.91 10.98 8.76
C HIS A 82 -1.56 11.58 8.35
N ILE A 83 -0.87 10.97 7.39
CA ILE A 83 0.39 11.50 6.86
C ILE A 83 0.19 12.89 6.25
N PHE A 84 -0.83 13.10 5.43
CA PHE A 84 -1.10 14.41 4.85
C PHE A 84 -1.49 15.47 5.89
N ALA A 85 -2.20 15.08 6.95
CA ALA A 85 -2.51 15.96 8.07
C ALA A 85 -1.22 16.43 8.79
N GLN A 86 -0.24 15.55 8.96
CA GLN A 86 1.06 15.90 9.55
C GLN A 86 1.87 16.86 8.64
N PHE A 87 1.85 16.63 7.32
CA PHE A 87 2.46 17.56 6.35
C PHE A 87 1.80 18.94 6.38
N GLU A 88 0.48 18.99 6.53
CA GLU A 88 -0.26 20.24 6.64
C GLU A 88 0.07 20.96 7.94
N GLN A 89 0.12 20.25 9.06
CA GLN A 89 0.50 20.81 10.36
C GLN A 89 1.91 21.39 10.33
N GLN A 90 2.89 20.66 9.81
CA GLN A 90 4.26 21.17 9.64
C GLN A 90 4.29 22.51 8.90
N LYS A 91 3.52 22.62 7.82
CA LYS A 91 3.49 23.85 7.01
C LYS A 91 2.94 25.07 7.74
N PHE A 92 1.96 24.86 8.63
CA PHE A 92 1.21 25.97 9.25
C PHE A 92 1.60 26.25 10.70
N THR A 93 2.13 25.29 11.47
CA THR A 93 2.35 25.47 12.91
C THR A 93 3.80 25.51 13.33
N ARG A 94 4.75 25.07 12.51
CA ARG A 94 6.18 24.94 12.84
C ARG A 94 6.44 24.17 14.17
N GLU A 95 5.62 23.16 14.43
CA GLU A 95 5.81 22.30 15.59
C GLU A 95 6.92 21.28 15.32
N GLU A 96 7.88 21.13 16.24
CA GLU A 96 9.02 20.20 16.08
C GLU A 96 8.56 18.76 15.85
N GLU A 97 7.50 18.31 16.54
CA GLU A 97 6.95 16.96 16.37
C GLU A 97 6.44 16.69 14.94
N ALA A 98 5.84 17.70 14.30
CA ALA A 98 5.39 17.60 12.90
C ALA A 98 6.57 17.54 11.93
N ASP A 99 7.62 18.31 12.20
CA ASP A 99 8.86 18.29 11.42
C ASP A 99 9.51 16.91 11.50
N ASP A 100 9.64 16.33 12.69
CA ASP A 100 10.18 14.99 12.92
C ASP A 100 9.37 13.90 12.20
N HIS A 101 8.03 14.04 12.17
CA HIS A 101 7.17 13.06 11.51
C HIS A 101 7.34 13.11 9.99
N VAL A 102 7.30 14.30 9.40
CA VAL A 102 7.51 14.49 7.96
C VAL A 102 8.89 13.99 7.54
N GLU A 103 9.93 14.30 8.31
CA GLU A 103 11.28 13.84 8.04
C GLU A 103 11.38 12.31 8.07
N ARG A 104 10.74 11.65 9.05
CA ARG A 104 10.67 10.18 9.10
C ARG A 104 9.94 9.58 7.92
N VAL A 105 8.82 10.17 7.49
CA VAL A 105 8.08 9.72 6.30
C VAL A 105 8.96 9.79 5.05
N LEU A 106 9.71 10.86 4.88
CA LEU A 106 10.56 11.02 3.72
C LEU A 106 11.81 10.12 3.76
N ASN A 107 12.36 9.84 4.95
CA ASN A 107 13.68 9.23 5.11
C ASN A 107 13.71 7.78 5.62
N CYS A 108 12.60 7.21 6.09
CA CYS A 108 12.58 5.79 6.51
C CYS A 108 12.91 4.85 5.35
N ASP A 109 13.44 3.68 5.67
CA ASP A 109 13.79 2.65 4.67
C ASP A 109 12.56 2.15 3.91
N LEU A 110 11.47 1.89 4.63
CA LEU A 110 10.17 1.51 4.07
C LEU A 110 9.07 2.44 4.56
N LEU A 111 8.38 3.09 3.63
CA LEU A 111 7.12 3.77 3.88
C LEU A 111 5.96 2.92 3.38
N ILE A 112 4.96 2.74 4.23
CA ILE A 112 3.66 2.18 3.84
C ILE A 112 2.61 3.27 3.99
N LEU A 113 2.12 3.75 2.86
CA LEU A 113 1.05 4.74 2.74
C LEU A 113 -0.27 3.98 2.54
N ASP A 114 -1.00 3.76 3.63
CA ASP A 114 -2.21 2.94 3.61
C ASP A 114 -3.45 3.77 3.28
N ASP A 115 -4.38 3.14 2.57
CA ASP A 115 -5.71 3.66 2.24
C ASP A 115 -5.69 5.01 1.49
N LEU A 116 -4.76 5.16 0.53
CA LEU A 116 -4.70 6.33 -0.33
C LEU A 116 -6.01 6.48 -1.12
N GLY A 117 -6.59 7.67 -1.09
CA GLY A 117 -7.85 7.99 -1.77
C GLY A 117 -9.06 8.06 -0.86
N SER A 118 -8.93 7.74 0.44
CA SER A 118 -10.00 7.94 1.43
C SER A 118 -10.05 9.37 1.97
N GLU A 119 -8.98 10.13 1.81
CA GLU A 119 -8.89 11.54 2.21
C GLU A 119 -9.52 12.48 1.17
N MET A 120 -9.79 13.71 1.59
CA MET A 120 -10.17 14.77 0.64
C MET A 120 -8.98 15.15 -0.23
N THR A 121 -9.15 15.09 -1.54
CA THR A 121 -8.10 15.48 -2.48
C THR A 121 -8.09 17.00 -2.69
N THR A 122 -7.15 17.67 -2.05
CA THR A 122 -6.88 19.09 -2.22
C THR A 122 -5.60 19.30 -3.02
N SER A 123 -5.34 20.51 -3.49
CA SER A 123 -4.06 20.85 -4.12
C SER A 123 -2.87 20.63 -3.18
N PHE A 124 -3.09 20.83 -1.87
CA PHE A 124 -2.08 20.55 -0.85
C PHE A 124 -1.76 19.06 -0.79
N VAL A 125 -2.78 18.20 -0.72
CA VAL A 125 -2.62 16.74 -0.73
C VAL A 125 -1.91 16.24 -1.98
N GLN A 126 -2.25 16.77 -3.15
CA GLN A 126 -1.55 16.46 -4.40
C GLN A 126 -0.06 16.84 -4.34
N SER A 127 0.26 18.01 -3.82
CA SER A 127 1.65 18.46 -3.65
C SER A 127 2.41 17.59 -2.65
N ALA A 128 1.80 17.24 -1.52
CA ALA A 128 2.41 16.40 -0.50
C ALA A 128 2.67 14.99 -1.04
N LEU A 129 1.71 14.38 -1.73
CA LEU A 129 1.88 13.08 -2.35
C LEU A 129 2.99 13.10 -3.42
N TYR A 130 3.03 14.15 -4.25
CA TYR A 130 4.11 14.31 -5.22
C TYR A 130 5.48 14.40 -4.54
N GLN A 131 5.60 15.21 -3.48
CA GLN A 131 6.83 15.32 -2.70
C GLN A 131 7.28 13.97 -2.14
N ILE A 132 6.37 13.21 -1.52
CA ILE A 132 6.66 11.89 -0.95
C ILE A 132 7.17 10.94 -2.04
N VAL A 133 6.40 10.76 -3.10
CA VAL A 133 6.72 9.81 -4.19
C VAL A 133 8.04 10.20 -4.86
N ASN A 134 8.19 11.48 -5.21
CA ASN A 134 9.37 11.96 -5.91
C ASN A 134 10.65 11.88 -5.06
N THR A 135 10.62 12.37 -3.82
CA THR A 135 11.78 12.38 -2.93
C THR A 135 12.25 10.95 -2.64
N ARG A 136 11.32 10.07 -2.28
CA ARG A 136 11.67 8.69 -1.92
C ARG A 136 12.20 7.90 -3.12
N GLN A 137 11.66 8.15 -4.31
CA GLN A 137 12.17 7.57 -5.55
C GLN A 137 13.60 8.03 -5.87
N MET A 138 13.87 9.33 -5.78
CA MET A 138 15.21 9.90 -6.00
C MET A 138 16.23 9.34 -5.00
N GLU A 139 15.85 9.17 -3.74
CA GLU A 139 16.66 8.62 -2.66
C GLU A 139 16.71 7.08 -2.68
N ARG A 140 16.09 6.43 -3.66
CA ARG A 140 16.01 4.96 -3.79
C ARG A 140 15.44 4.27 -2.54
N ARG A 141 14.47 4.89 -1.88
CA ARG A 141 13.77 4.35 -0.72
C ARG A 141 12.50 3.64 -1.14
N SER A 142 12.24 2.50 -0.55
CA SER A 142 11.09 1.65 -0.89
C SER A 142 9.78 2.20 -0.34
N THR A 143 8.75 2.21 -1.16
CA THR A 143 7.41 2.67 -0.79
C THR A 143 6.36 1.65 -1.20
N ILE A 144 5.43 1.37 -0.29
CA ILE A 144 4.20 0.62 -0.56
C ILE A 144 3.04 1.59 -0.46
N ILE A 145 2.18 1.61 -1.46
CA ILE A 145 0.91 2.33 -1.44
C ILE A 145 -0.21 1.29 -1.49
N SER A 146 -1.18 1.38 -0.58
CA SER A 146 -2.43 0.65 -0.69
C SER A 146 -3.59 1.60 -1.00
N THR A 147 -4.50 1.18 -1.86
CA THR A 147 -5.63 2.00 -2.30
C THR A 147 -6.80 1.15 -2.78
N ASN A 148 -8.01 1.68 -2.66
CA ASN A 148 -9.19 1.10 -3.31
C ASN A 148 -9.39 1.62 -4.75
N LEU A 149 -8.60 2.60 -5.16
CA LEU A 149 -8.66 3.19 -6.50
C LEU A 149 -7.87 2.35 -7.50
N THR A 150 -8.39 2.23 -8.71
CA THR A 150 -7.62 1.70 -9.84
C THR A 150 -6.53 2.70 -10.28
N PRO A 151 -5.49 2.29 -11.01
CA PRO A 151 -4.51 3.22 -11.57
C PRO A 151 -5.14 4.35 -12.37
N GLY A 152 -6.18 4.08 -13.16
CA GLY A 152 -6.92 5.10 -13.90
C GLY A 152 -7.67 6.10 -13.01
N GLU A 153 -8.22 5.65 -11.90
CA GLU A 153 -8.86 6.51 -10.88
C GLU A 153 -7.84 7.35 -10.13
N LEU A 154 -6.65 6.79 -9.83
CA LEU A 154 -5.53 7.55 -9.26
C LEU A 154 -5.10 8.68 -10.19
N ALA A 155 -4.99 8.42 -11.50
CA ALA A 155 -4.64 9.44 -12.49
C ALA A 155 -5.66 10.58 -12.56
N ARG A 156 -6.94 10.27 -12.41
CA ARG A 156 -8.01 11.29 -12.38
C ARG A 156 -8.08 12.07 -11.08
N ARG A 157 -7.80 11.43 -9.96
CA ARG A 157 -7.93 12.03 -8.63
C ARG A 157 -6.71 12.86 -8.22
N TYR A 158 -5.53 12.42 -8.57
CA TYR A 158 -4.28 13.13 -8.30
C TYR A 158 -3.80 13.86 -9.58
N THR A 159 -2.52 13.84 -9.88
CA THR A 159 -2.00 14.49 -11.09
C THR A 159 -1.45 13.44 -12.08
N PRO A 160 -1.42 13.75 -13.38
CA PRO A 160 -0.78 12.86 -14.36
C PRO A 160 0.69 12.54 -14.03
N GLN A 161 1.42 13.49 -13.42
CA GLN A 161 2.80 13.30 -13.02
C GLN A 161 2.93 12.25 -11.91
N ILE A 162 2.05 12.29 -10.90
CA ILE A 162 2.01 11.30 -9.83
C ILE A 162 1.67 9.92 -10.39
N ALA A 163 0.63 9.84 -11.20
CA ALA A 163 0.19 8.58 -11.82
C ALA A 163 1.30 7.96 -12.68
N SER A 164 1.95 8.76 -13.52
CA SER A 164 3.05 8.30 -14.38
C SER A 164 4.24 7.76 -13.58
N ARG A 165 4.58 8.40 -12.46
CA ARG A 165 5.65 7.91 -11.58
C ARG A 165 5.29 6.59 -10.91
N ILE A 166 4.07 6.47 -10.42
CA ILE A 166 3.59 5.23 -9.79
C ILE A 166 3.56 4.10 -10.83
N GLU A 167 2.99 4.33 -12.00
CA GLU A 167 2.92 3.31 -13.06
C GLU A 167 4.31 2.88 -13.56
N GLY A 168 5.26 3.81 -13.64
CA GLY A 168 6.62 3.53 -14.13
C GLY A 168 7.54 2.87 -13.12
N GLU A 169 7.34 3.09 -11.81
CA GLU A 169 8.31 2.74 -10.78
C GLU A 169 7.78 1.76 -9.72
N TYR A 170 6.48 1.44 -9.75
CA TYR A 170 5.85 0.54 -8.81
C TYR A 170 5.42 -0.75 -9.51
N THR A 171 5.59 -1.87 -8.82
CA THR A 171 4.93 -3.12 -9.22
C THR A 171 3.45 -3.02 -8.85
N LEU A 172 2.58 -3.13 -9.85
CA LEU A 172 1.14 -3.02 -9.69
C LEU A 172 0.56 -4.37 -9.32
N LEU A 173 -0.07 -4.46 -8.15
CA LEU A 173 -0.64 -5.67 -7.59
C LEU A 173 -2.17 -5.53 -7.47
N PRO A 174 -2.95 -5.98 -8.47
CA PRO A 174 -4.40 -5.93 -8.44
C PRO A 174 -4.95 -7.03 -7.53
N PHE A 175 -5.55 -6.65 -6.40
CA PHE A 175 -6.25 -7.59 -5.52
C PHE A 175 -7.62 -7.95 -6.13
N ALA A 176 -7.96 -9.21 -6.10
CA ALA A 176 -9.20 -9.75 -6.64
C ALA A 176 -9.95 -10.59 -5.60
N GLY A 177 -11.25 -10.80 -5.82
CA GLY A 177 -12.11 -11.63 -4.98
C GLY A 177 -13.23 -10.87 -4.29
N GLU A 178 -13.84 -11.54 -3.31
CA GLU A 178 -14.91 -10.98 -2.48
C GLU A 178 -14.36 -10.51 -1.14
N ASP A 179 -15.07 -9.59 -0.50
CA ASP A 179 -14.68 -9.07 0.81
C ASP A 179 -14.57 -10.20 1.86
N ILE A 180 -13.34 -10.49 2.26
CA ILE A 180 -13.01 -11.55 3.22
C ILE A 180 -13.77 -11.38 4.55
N ARG A 181 -14.07 -10.13 4.95
CA ARG A 181 -14.83 -9.85 6.17
C ARG A 181 -16.27 -10.33 6.05
N LYS A 182 -16.87 -10.23 4.85
CA LYS A 182 -18.23 -10.77 4.58
C LYS A 182 -18.21 -12.30 4.58
N LEU A 183 -17.25 -12.90 3.90
CA LEU A 183 -17.09 -14.36 3.86
C LEU A 183 -16.92 -14.95 5.27
N LYS A 184 -16.16 -14.29 6.15
CA LYS A 184 -16.02 -14.70 7.55
C LYS A 184 -17.34 -14.66 8.32
N LYS A 185 -18.14 -13.59 8.15
CA LYS A 185 -19.43 -13.45 8.80
C LYS A 185 -20.41 -14.51 8.32
N GLU A 186 -20.43 -14.81 7.04
CA GLU A 186 -21.30 -15.83 6.46
C GLU A 186 -20.95 -17.23 6.97
N ARG A 187 -19.66 -17.60 7.02
CA ARG A 187 -19.21 -18.87 7.61
C ARG A 187 -19.54 -18.99 9.09
N ALA A 188 -19.44 -17.90 9.85
CA ALA A 188 -19.78 -17.89 11.27
C ALA A 188 -21.31 -17.99 11.55
N ARG A 189 -22.16 -17.61 10.58
CA ARG A 189 -23.63 -17.72 10.67
C ARG A 189 -24.16 -19.05 10.15
N GLY A 190 -23.36 -19.79 9.38
CA GLY A 190 -23.72 -21.09 8.80
C GLY A 190 -23.35 -22.28 9.67
N ASN A 191 -22.73 -22.06 10.83
CA ASN A 191 -22.51 -23.01 11.92
C ASN A 191 -23.42 -22.68 13.09
#